data_f815bc9048802d4576c9c9e5fe17ac27
#
_entry.id   f815bc9048802d4576c9c9e5fe17ac27
#
_cell.length_a   1.000
_cell.length_b   1.000
_cell.length_c   1.000
_cell.angle_alpha   90.00
_cell.angle_beta   90.00
_cell.angle_gamma   90.00
#
_symmetry.space_group_name_H-M   'P 1'
#
loop_
_entity.id
_entity.type
_entity.pdbx_description
1 polymer ?
#
loop_
_entity_poly.entity_id
_entity_poly.type
_entity_poly.pdbx_seq_one_letter_code
_entity_poly.pdbx_strand_id
1 'polypeptide(L)'
;MKFDMHCHTKEGSLDGKVEIEEYIRILKEKGYQGMLVSDHNSYNGYRYWRDHIKGKKYTDFVVLKGIEYDTNNAGHFLVILPEGVKPRILEMRGMPVELLTRVVHAYGGILGPAHPFGEKYLSFGSSKKYQRNPKIMQEFDFLEAYNSCEVEERNQEAKKAARKYFLAEFGGSDSHKADCIGTAYTEFREPIHTESDLIEQVK
;
A
#
# COMPACT_ATOMS: atom_id res chain seq x y z
N MET A 1 -11.53 8.19 -9.44
CA MET A 1 -10.37 8.96 -8.92
C MET A 1 -9.11 8.14 -9.09
N LYS A 2 -7.97 8.77 -9.42
CA LYS A 2 -6.69 8.10 -9.70
C LYS A 2 -5.74 8.28 -8.51
N PHE A 3 -5.34 7.17 -7.90
CA PHE A 3 -4.46 7.13 -6.73
C PHE A 3 -3.22 6.30 -6.99
N ASP A 4 -2.07 6.74 -6.49
CA ASP A 4 -0.89 5.88 -6.33
C ASP A 4 -0.99 5.15 -4.98
N MET A 5 -1.13 3.83 -5.02
CA MET A 5 -1.44 3.04 -3.83
C MET A 5 -0.20 2.42 -3.15
N HIS A 6 1.02 2.80 -3.59
CA HIS A 6 2.25 2.35 -2.96
C HIS A 6 3.34 3.41 -3.08
N CYS A 7 3.58 4.13 -1.98
CA CYS A 7 4.45 5.30 -1.96
C CYS A 7 5.33 5.35 -0.71
N HIS A 8 6.64 5.53 -0.89
CA HIS A 8 7.63 5.67 0.19
C HIS A 8 8.15 7.09 0.30
N THR A 9 7.96 7.70 1.46
CA THR A 9 8.36 9.09 1.70
C THR A 9 9.69 9.18 2.43
N LYS A 10 10.42 10.27 2.23
CA LYS A 10 11.68 10.55 2.95
C LYS A 10 11.48 10.67 4.46
N GLU A 11 10.30 11.13 4.88
CA GLU A 11 9.96 11.34 6.29
C GLU A 11 9.64 10.03 7.01
N GLY A 12 9.23 8.99 6.30
CA GLY A 12 8.75 7.74 6.89
C GLY A 12 9.58 6.50 6.60
N SER A 13 10.24 6.42 5.45
CA SER A 13 11.07 5.28 5.02
C SER A 13 12.54 5.65 4.92
N LEU A 14 13.44 4.79 5.39
CA LEU A 14 14.90 5.00 5.30
C LEU A 14 15.40 5.02 3.85
N ASP A 15 14.74 4.34 2.96
CA ASP A 15 15.02 4.24 1.53
C ASP A 15 14.25 5.25 0.68
N GLY A 16 13.22 5.90 1.23
CA GLY A 16 12.51 7.01 0.59
C GLY A 16 13.43 8.22 0.36
N LYS A 17 13.45 8.75 -0.87
CA LYS A 17 14.31 9.89 -1.26
C LYS A 17 13.55 11.19 -1.45
N VAL A 18 12.22 11.13 -1.57
CA VAL A 18 11.37 12.26 -1.95
C VAL A 18 10.52 12.69 -0.77
N GLU A 19 10.55 13.99 -0.47
CA GLU A 19 9.71 14.59 0.56
C GLU A 19 8.23 14.51 0.14
N ILE A 20 7.35 14.26 1.11
CA ILE A 20 5.93 14.05 0.81
C ILE A 20 5.28 15.24 0.11
N GLU A 21 5.70 16.47 0.37
CA GLU A 21 5.19 17.66 -0.31
C GLU A 21 5.55 17.65 -1.80
N GLU A 22 6.78 17.27 -2.15
CA GLU A 22 7.20 17.12 -3.54
C GLU A 22 6.49 15.96 -4.21
N TYR A 23 6.26 14.86 -3.49
CA TYR A 23 5.50 13.71 -3.95
C TYR A 23 4.10 14.13 -4.41
N ILE A 24 3.37 14.87 -3.56
CA ILE A 24 2.03 15.40 -3.86
C ILE A 24 2.07 16.31 -5.10
N ARG A 25 3.06 17.20 -5.19
CA ARG A 25 3.21 18.11 -6.34
C ARG A 25 3.34 17.32 -7.64
N ILE A 26 4.24 16.33 -7.69
CA ILE A 26 4.48 15.52 -8.90
C ILE A 26 3.22 14.73 -9.28
N LEU A 27 2.55 14.10 -8.31
CA LEU A 27 1.31 13.35 -8.57
C LEU A 27 0.20 14.25 -9.11
N LYS A 28 0.02 15.44 -8.54
CA LYS A 28 -0.96 16.42 -9.05
C LYS A 28 -0.67 16.85 -10.49
N GLU A 29 0.58 17.12 -10.82
CA GLU A 29 1.01 17.46 -12.19
C GLU A 29 0.71 16.32 -13.18
N LYS A 30 0.72 15.07 -12.72
CA LYS A 30 0.36 13.89 -13.50
C LYS A 30 -1.14 13.55 -13.45
N GLY A 31 -1.98 14.40 -12.86
CA GLY A 31 -3.42 14.26 -12.82
C GLY A 31 -3.97 13.26 -11.81
N TYR A 32 -3.20 12.92 -10.76
CA TYR A 32 -3.68 12.11 -9.64
C TYR A 32 -4.49 12.95 -8.66
N GLN A 33 -5.46 12.33 -7.99
CA GLN A 33 -6.28 12.93 -6.94
C GLN A 33 -5.87 12.50 -5.54
N GLY A 34 -5.01 11.48 -5.42
CA GLY A 34 -4.54 11.04 -4.12
C GLY A 34 -3.41 10.02 -4.17
N MET A 35 -2.95 9.68 -2.97
CA MET A 35 -1.91 8.67 -2.74
C MET A 35 -2.15 7.93 -1.42
N LEU A 36 -1.64 6.72 -1.33
CA LEU A 36 -1.45 5.99 -0.07
C LEU A 36 0.01 6.15 0.37
N VAL A 37 0.24 6.77 1.52
CA VAL A 37 1.56 6.73 2.16
C VAL A 37 1.72 5.37 2.83
N SER A 38 2.66 4.57 2.34
CA SER A 38 2.88 3.19 2.76
C SER A 38 4.32 2.94 3.20
N ASP A 39 4.88 3.86 3.98
CA ASP A 39 6.24 3.76 4.49
C ASP A 39 6.49 2.45 5.25
N HIS A 40 7.69 1.89 5.16
CA HIS A 40 8.06 0.63 5.82
C HIS A 40 7.90 0.71 7.35
N ASN A 41 6.94 -0.07 7.89
CA ASN A 41 6.65 -0.19 9.32
C ASN A 41 6.53 1.16 10.05
N SER A 42 6.02 2.19 9.37
CA SER A 42 6.04 3.57 9.87
C SER A 42 4.85 4.38 9.39
N TYR A 43 4.30 5.21 10.29
CA TYR A 43 3.32 6.24 9.93
C TYR A 43 3.96 7.65 9.87
N ASN A 44 5.28 7.78 9.87
CA ASN A 44 5.93 9.09 10.02
C ASN A 44 5.69 10.00 8.82
N GLY A 45 5.70 9.49 7.59
CA GLY A 45 5.36 10.29 6.41
C GLY A 45 3.94 10.86 6.49
N TYR A 46 2.96 10.03 6.85
CA TYR A 46 1.59 10.50 7.07
C TYR A 46 1.49 11.49 8.25
N ARG A 47 2.21 11.25 9.36
CA ARG A 47 2.24 12.19 10.51
C ARG A 47 2.79 13.54 10.08
N TYR A 48 3.90 13.54 9.31
CA TYR A 48 4.48 14.78 8.81
C TYR A 48 3.49 15.56 7.94
N TRP A 49 2.84 14.89 6.97
CA TRP A 49 1.81 15.51 6.15
C TRP A 49 0.67 16.08 7.00
N ARG A 50 0.13 15.31 7.94
CA ARG A 50 -0.95 15.73 8.83
C ARG A 50 -0.60 17.00 9.60
N ASP A 51 0.61 17.08 10.13
CA ASP A 51 1.01 18.16 11.06
C ASP A 51 1.49 19.41 10.31
N HIS A 52 2.03 19.27 9.11
CA HIS A 52 2.68 20.36 8.39
C HIS A 52 1.95 20.82 7.12
N ILE A 53 1.20 19.95 6.43
CA ILE A 53 0.64 20.20 5.10
C ILE A 53 -0.89 20.18 5.09
N LYS A 54 -1.51 19.20 5.75
CA LYS A 54 -2.97 18.99 5.77
C LYS A 54 -3.72 20.28 6.15
N GLY A 55 -4.70 20.67 5.31
CA GLY A 55 -5.53 21.85 5.53
C GLY A 55 -4.83 23.20 5.27
N LYS A 56 -3.54 23.20 4.91
CA LYS A 56 -2.75 24.40 4.59
C LYS A 56 -2.42 24.48 3.10
N LYS A 57 -2.08 23.34 2.49
CA LYS A 57 -1.70 23.21 1.08
C LYS A 57 -2.39 21.98 0.49
N TYR A 58 -2.56 21.97 -0.82
CA TYR A 58 -3.09 20.81 -1.58
C TYR A 58 -4.40 20.25 -1.01
N THR A 59 -5.34 21.14 -0.63
CA THR A 59 -6.62 20.79 0.00
C THR A 59 -7.55 19.96 -0.89
N ASP A 60 -7.26 19.93 -2.18
CA ASP A 60 -7.93 19.16 -3.23
C ASP A 60 -7.25 17.80 -3.51
N PHE A 61 -6.22 17.43 -2.74
CA PHE A 61 -5.48 16.17 -2.89
C PHE A 61 -5.63 15.28 -1.65
N VAL A 62 -5.98 14.03 -1.86
CA VAL A 62 -6.22 13.05 -0.78
C VAL A 62 -4.93 12.31 -0.45
N VAL A 63 -4.55 12.31 0.83
CA VAL A 63 -3.45 11.50 1.33
C VAL A 63 -4.01 10.48 2.32
N LEU A 64 -3.98 9.22 1.93
CA LEU A 64 -4.40 8.09 2.76
C LEU A 64 -3.23 7.57 3.59
N LYS A 65 -3.56 7.07 4.76
CA LYS A 65 -2.62 6.48 5.72
C LYS A 65 -2.55 4.97 5.52
N GLY A 66 -1.38 4.46 5.24
CA GLY A 66 -1.08 3.03 5.24
C GLY A 66 0.30 2.73 5.80
N ILE A 67 0.67 1.49 5.73
CA ILE A 67 2.02 0.98 6.03
C ILE A 67 2.33 -0.13 5.04
N GLU A 68 3.55 -0.21 4.53
CA GLU A 68 4.09 -1.45 4.02
C GLU A 68 4.74 -2.21 5.19
N TYR A 69 4.10 -3.30 5.60
CA TYR A 69 4.49 -4.06 6.78
C TYR A 69 5.43 -5.23 6.42
N ASP A 70 6.62 -5.27 7.04
CA ASP A 70 7.60 -6.35 6.86
C ASP A 70 7.25 -7.53 7.77
N THR A 71 6.68 -8.59 7.22
CA THR A 71 6.44 -9.83 7.96
C THR A 71 7.72 -10.64 8.09
N ASN A 72 7.80 -11.53 9.08
CA ASN A 72 8.97 -12.41 9.24
C ASN A 72 8.89 -13.70 8.41
N ASN A 73 7.75 -13.98 7.75
CA ASN A 73 7.50 -15.28 7.13
C ASN A 73 6.79 -15.25 5.77
N ALA A 74 6.41 -14.05 5.27
CA ALA A 74 5.56 -13.96 4.09
C ALA A 74 5.82 -12.72 3.20
N GLY A 75 6.94 -12.00 3.42
CA GLY A 75 7.26 -10.80 2.67
C GLY A 75 6.50 -9.56 3.16
N HIS A 76 6.24 -8.63 2.26
CA HIS A 76 5.67 -7.32 2.57
C HIS A 76 4.16 -7.27 2.31
N PHE A 77 3.46 -6.50 3.14
CA PHE A 77 2.01 -6.31 3.05
C PHE A 77 1.62 -4.85 3.17
N LEU A 78 0.83 -4.37 2.23
CA LEU A 78 0.15 -3.10 2.38
C LEU A 78 -0.98 -3.25 3.39
N VAL A 79 -0.98 -2.40 4.41
CA VAL A 79 -1.96 -2.40 5.50
C VAL A 79 -2.64 -1.04 5.55
N ILE A 80 -3.96 -1.05 5.57
CA ILE A 80 -4.78 0.15 5.64
C ILE A 80 -5.78 -0.03 6.80
N LEU A 81 -5.75 0.89 7.75
CA LEU A 81 -6.67 0.90 8.89
C LEU A 81 -7.62 2.10 8.79
N PRO A 82 -8.82 2.01 9.38
CA PRO A 82 -9.78 3.11 9.40
C PRO A 82 -9.18 4.43 9.86
N GLU A 83 -9.82 5.53 9.48
CA GLU A 83 -9.40 6.87 9.86
C GLU A 83 -9.19 6.98 11.39
N GLY A 84 -8.12 7.64 11.82
CA GLY A 84 -7.75 7.80 13.22
C GLY A 84 -7.08 6.59 13.88
N VAL A 85 -7.25 5.38 13.35
CA VAL A 85 -6.68 4.14 13.90
C VAL A 85 -5.22 3.97 13.44
N LYS A 86 -4.27 3.91 14.37
CA LYS A 86 -2.83 3.70 14.11
C LYS A 86 -2.15 3.05 15.33
N PRO A 87 -2.35 1.75 15.53
CA PRO A 87 -1.77 1.04 16.66
C PRO A 87 -0.25 0.92 16.52
N ARG A 88 0.48 1.21 17.58
CA ARG A 88 1.97 1.16 17.60
C ARG A 88 2.55 -0.20 17.24
N ILE A 89 1.79 -1.28 17.45
CA ILE A 89 2.24 -2.62 17.11
C ILE A 89 2.53 -2.80 15.62
N LEU A 90 1.89 -2.03 14.75
CA LEU A 90 2.17 -2.06 13.31
C LEU A 90 3.43 -1.26 12.92
N GLU A 91 4.02 -0.51 13.86
CA GLU A 91 5.33 0.12 13.66
C GLU A 91 6.48 -0.77 14.18
N MET A 92 6.16 -2.01 14.59
CA MET A 92 7.12 -3.03 15.01
C MET A 92 7.13 -4.16 13.98
N ARG A 93 8.12 -4.16 13.10
CA ARG A 93 8.26 -5.18 12.04
C ARG A 93 8.38 -6.61 12.58
N GLY A 94 8.12 -7.60 11.72
CA GLY A 94 8.43 -9.00 12.00
C GLY A 94 7.30 -9.81 12.60
N MET A 95 6.06 -9.32 12.59
CA MET A 95 4.89 -10.12 12.94
C MET A 95 4.67 -11.19 11.86
N PRO A 96 4.34 -12.45 12.22
CA PRO A 96 3.90 -13.44 11.24
C PRO A 96 2.62 -12.99 10.52
N VAL A 97 2.48 -13.32 9.25
CA VAL A 97 1.34 -12.86 8.43
C VAL A 97 -0.01 -13.25 9.02
N GLU A 98 -0.13 -14.43 9.65
CA GLU A 98 -1.37 -14.89 10.26
C GLU A 98 -1.80 -14.03 11.46
N LEU A 99 -0.82 -13.54 12.21
CA LEU A 99 -1.09 -12.61 13.31
C LEU A 99 -1.39 -11.21 12.77
N LEU A 100 -0.64 -10.75 11.76
CA LEU A 100 -0.87 -9.47 11.08
C LEU A 100 -2.30 -9.40 10.55
N THR A 101 -2.76 -10.42 9.82
CA THR A 101 -4.12 -10.50 9.27
C THR A 101 -5.18 -10.36 10.39
N ARG A 102 -5.03 -11.13 11.47
CA ARG A 102 -5.96 -11.04 12.62
C ARG A 102 -5.95 -9.66 13.29
N VAL A 103 -4.78 -9.08 13.46
CA VAL A 103 -4.65 -7.73 14.06
C VAL A 103 -5.32 -6.68 13.16
N VAL A 104 -5.02 -6.69 11.87
CA VAL A 104 -5.60 -5.72 10.92
C VAL A 104 -7.13 -5.84 10.86
N HIS A 105 -7.65 -7.05 10.72
CA HIS A 105 -9.11 -7.29 10.71
C HIS A 105 -9.78 -6.94 12.03
N ALA A 106 -9.14 -7.19 13.18
CA ALA A 106 -9.67 -6.80 14.50
C ALA A 106 -9.80 -5.27 14.65
N TYR A 107 -8.96 -4.49 13.97
CA TYR A 107 -9.08 -3.03 13.89
C TYR A 107 -10.01 -2.55 12.77
N GLY A 108 -10.70 -3.45 12.07
CA GLY A 108 -11.61 -3.11 10.96
C GLY A 108 -10.91 -2.73 9.66
N GLY A 109 -9.59 -2.95 9.58
CA GLY A 109 -8.77 -2.63 8.41
C GLY A 109 -8.84 -3.67 7.30
N ILE A 110 -8.00 -3.42 6.29
CA ILE A 110 -7.75 -4.31 5.16
C ILE A 110 -6.24 -4.47 4.94
N LEU A 111 -5.85 -5.62 4.39
CA LEU A 111 -4.47 -5.87 3.98
C LEU A 111 -4.39 -6.71 2.72
N GLY A 112 -3.27 -6.54 2.02
CA GLY A 112 -2.94 -7.36 0.86
C GLY A 112 -1.44 -7.39 0.61
N PRO A 113 -0.89 -8.46 -0.01
CA PRO A 113 0.53 -8.56 -0.28
C PRO A 113 0.97 -7.50 -1.29
N ALA A 114 2.05 -6.77 -0.93
CA ALA A 114 2.77 -5.88 -1.82
C ALA A 114 3.60 -6.72 -2.81
N HIS A 115 3.71 -6.25 -4.07
CA HIS A 115 4.49 -6.91 -5.14
C HIS A 115 4.56 -8.44 -4.98
N PRO A 116 3.38 -9.14 -4.96
CA PRO A 116 3.22 -10.50 -4.42
C PRO A 116 4.09 -11.56 -5.08
N PHE A 117 4.51 -11.35 -6.31
CA PHE A 117 5.39 -12.26 -7.06
C PHE A 117 6.70 -11.61 -7.47
N GLY A 118 7.05 -10.47 -6.87
CA GLY A 118 8.28 -9.74 -7.16
C GLY A 118 9.54 -10.59 -6.99
N GLU A 119 10.57 -10.26 -7.78
CA GLU A 119 11.85 -10.98 -7.76
C GLU A 119 12.90 -10.27 -6.89
N LYS A 120 12.77 -8.96 -6.72
CA LYS A 120 13.78 -8.14 -6.06
C LYS A 120 13.72 -8.19 -4.53
N TYR A 121 12.56 -8.46 -3.99
CA TYR A 121 12.29 -8.43 -2.54
C TYR A 121 11.62 -9.72 -2.11
N LEU A 122 11.61 -10.00 -0.80
CA LEU A 122 10.83 -11.10 -0.24
C LEU A 122 9.35 -10.89 -0.58
N SER A 123 8.89 -11.59 -1.61
CA SER A 123 7.51 -11.56 -2.06
C SER A 123 6.69 -12.67 -1.40
N PHE A 124 5.40 -12.44 -1.27
CA PHE A 124 4.49 -13.44 -0.73
C PHE A 124 4.52 -14.75 -1.53
N GLY A 125 4.57 -14.67 -2.87
CA GLY A 125 4.62 -15.83 -3.77
C GLY A 125 5.84 -16.73 -3.58
N SER A 126 6.97 -16.18 -3.15
CA SER A 126 8.19 -16.93 -2.84
C SER A 126 8.18 -17.55 -1.42
N SER A 127 7.23 -17.16 -0.58
CA SER A 127 7.14 -17.63 0.80
C SER A 127 6.76 -19.10 0.90
N LYS A 128 7.31 -19.80 1.90
CA LYS A 128 6.90 -21.17 2.20
C LYS A 128 5.40 -21.29 2.53
N LYS A 129 4.78 -20.21 3.00
CA LYS A 129 3.36 -20.17 3.32
C LYS A 129 2.51 -20.31 2.07
N TYR A 130 2.77 -19.47 1.08
CA TYR A 130 2.06 -19.54 -0.20
C TYR A 130 2.32 -20.85 -0.93
N GLN A 131 3.58 -21.28 -1.01
CA GLN A 131 3.96 -22.53 -1.70
C GLN A 131 3.27 -23.78 -1.12
N ARG A 132 3.08 -23.84 0.20
CA ARG A 132 2.39 -24.97 0.86
C ARG A 132 0.88 -24.87 0.78
N ASN A 133 0.33 -23.69 0.82
CA ASN A 133 -1.12 -23.45 0.79
C ASN A 133 -1.44 -22.15 0.02
N PRO A 134 -1.52 -22.20 -1.32
CA PRO A 134 -1.87 -21.01 -2.10
C PRO A 134 -3.25 -20.42 -1.78
N LYS A 135 -4.16 -21.20 -1.16
CA LYS A 135 -5.49 -20.70 -0.76
C LYS A 135 -5.46 -19.69 0.37
N ILE A 136 -4.32 -19.53 1.07
CA ILE A 136 -4.12 -18.46 2.06
C ILE A 136 -4.34 -17.06 1.44
N MET A 137 -4.22 -16.92 0.13
CA MET A 137 -4.55 -15.70 -0.61
C MET A 137 -5.98 -15.20 -0.32
N GLN A 138 -6.91 -16.10 -0.02
CA GLN A 138 -8.31 -15.77 0.29
C GLN A 138 -8.51 -15.15 1.68
N GLU A 139 -7.48 -15.10 2.50
CA GLU A 139 -7.51 -14.44 3.81
C GLU A 139 -7.22 -12.94 3.71
N PHE A 140 -6.82 -12.45 2.52
CA PHE A 140 -6.50 -11.05 2.25
C PHE A 140 -7.67 -10.35 1.55
N ASP A 141 -7.69 -9.03 1.65
CA ASP A 141 -8.80 -8.21 1.14
C ASP A 141 -8.55 -7.71 -0.29
N PHE A 142 -7.28 -7.53 -0.64
CA PHE A 142 -6.84 -7.08 -1.96
C PHE A 142 -5.46 -7.66 -2.31
N LEU A 143 -5.00 -7.36 -3.50
CA LEU A 143 -3.67 -7.73 -3.96
C LEU A 143 -3.08 -6.60 -4.79
N GLU A 144 -1.80 -6.27 -4.60
CA GLU A 144 -1.11 -5.37 -5.50
C GLU A 144 -0.89 -6.08 -6.85
N ALA A 145 -1.84 -5.85 -7.76
CA ALA A 145 -1.88 -6.51 -9.08
C ALA A 145 -0.94 -5.86 -10.10
N TYR A 146 -0.52 -4.63 -9.83
CA TYR A 146 0.46 -3.91 -10.64
C TYR A 146 1.38 -3.06 -9.77
N ASN A 147 2.68 -3.37 -9.84
CA ASN A 147 3.74 -2.59 -9.21
C ASN A 147 4.72 -2.16 -10.31
N SER A 148 4.97 -0.86 -10.47
CA SER A 148 5.81 -0.39 -11.59
C SER A 148 7.31 -0.62 -11.38
N CYS A 149 7.74 -1.02 -10.20
CA CYS A 149 9.12 -1.47 -9.93
C CYS A 149 9.36 -2.93 -10.34
N GLU A 150 8.30 -3.70 -10.62
CA GLU A 150 8.37 -5.10 -11.02
C GLU A 150 8.28 -5.27 -12.53
N VAL A 151 8.78 -6.41 -13.03
CA VAL A 151 8.66 -6.77 -14.44
C VAL A 151 7.22 -7.17 -14.79
N GLU A 152 6.85 -6.98 -16.07
CA GLU A 152 5.47 -7.19 -16.51
C GLU A 152 4.98 -8.63 -16.28
N GLU A 153 5.85 -9.63 -16.41
CA GLU A 153 5.52 -11.03 -16.16
C GLU A 153 5.01 -11.25 -14.73
N ARG A 154 5.60 -10.57 -13.74
CA ARG A 154 5.19 -10.65 -12.33
C ARG A 154 3.89 -9.93 -12.07
N ASN A 155 3.68 -8.79 -12.72
CA ASN A 155 2.40 -8.09 -12.69
C ASN A 155 1.28 -8.93 -13.33
N GLN A 156 1.53 -9.63 -14.43
CA GLN A 156 0.55 -10.55 -15.04
C GLN A 156 0.23 -11.74 -14.12
N GLU A 157 1.22 -12.27 -13.39
CA GLU A 157 1.00 -13.32 -12.39
C GLU A 157 0.13 -12.82 -11.24
N ALA A 158 0.39 -11.60 -10.76
CA ALA A 158 -0.39 -10.94 -9.72
C ALA A 158 -1.86 -10.73 -10.15
N LYS A 159 -2.09 -10.20 -11.35
CA LYS A 159 -3.44 -10.04 -11.92
C LYS A 159 -4.19 -11.36 -12.05
N LYS A 160 -3.51 -12.43 -12.50
CA LYS A 160 -4.11 -13.77 -12.56
C LYS A 160 -4.50 -14.30 -11.18
N ALA A 161 -3.65 -14.07 -10.18
CA ALA A 161 -3.93 -14.47 -8.80
C ALA A 161 -5.10 -13.67 -8.21
N ALA A 162 -5.15 -12.36 -8.39
CA ALA A 162 -6.27 -11.52 -7.94
C ALA A 162 -7.61 -12.03 -8.49
N ARG A 163 -7.69 -12.27 -9.79
CA ARG A 163 -8.89 -12.82 -10.43
C ARG A 163 -9.26 -14.22 -9.94
N LYS A 164 -8.26 -15.11 -9.79
CA LYS A 164 -8.45 -16.47 -9.29
C LYS A 164 -9.05 -16.52 -7.89
N TYR A 165 -8.64 -15.59 -7.03
CA TYR A 165 -9.07 -15.56 -5.62
C TYR A 165 -10.14 -14.50 -5.35
N PHE A 166 -10.63 -13.80 -6.38
CA PHE A 166 -11.66 -12.75 -6.31
C PHE A 166 -11.26 -11.60 -5.37
N LEU A 167 -10.00 -11.18 -5.42
CA LEU A 167 -9.46 -10.06 -4.65
C LEU A 167 -9.55 -8.75 -5.43
N ALA A 168 -9.74 -7.64 -4.72
CA ALA A 168 -9.60 -6.32 -5.32
C ALA A 168 -8.18 -6.11 -5.84
N GLU A 169 -8.03 -5.41 -6.98
CA GLU A 169 -6.75 -5.16 -7.63
C GLU A 169 -6.27 -3.74 -7.31
N PHE A 170 -5.10 -3.60 -6.68
CA PHE A 170 -4.43 -2.32 -6.51
C PHE A 170 -3.24 -2.19 -7.46
N GLY A 171 -2.93 -0.94 -7.82
CA GLY A 171 -1.72 -0.59 -8.55
C GLY A 171 -1.00 0.56 -7.85
N GLY A 172 0.31 0.43 -7.69
CA GLY A 172 1.15 1.42 -7.05
C GLY A 172 2.52 1.53 -7.72
N SER A 173 3.16 2.70 -7.56
CA SER A 173 4.48 2.94 -8.15
C SER A 173 5.62 2.30 -7.37
N ASP A 174 5.43 2.04 -6.08
CA ASP A 174 6.48 1.60 -5.17
C ASP A 174 7.71 2.53 -5.23
N SER A 175 7.41 3.81 -5.31
CA SER A 175 8.39 4.82 -5.66
C SER A 175 9.24 5.22 -4.47
N HIS A 176 10.55 5.17 -4.67
CA HIS A 176 11.55 5.63 -3.73
C HIS A 176 12.31 6.87 -4.28
N LYS A 177 12.06 7.25 -5.54
CA LYS A 177 12.74 8.33 -6.27
C LYS A 177 11.73 9.12 -7.11
N ALA A 178 12.02 10.38 -7.38
CA ALA A 178 11.13 11.29 -8.07
C ALA A 178 10.72 10.85 -9.48
N ASP A 179 11.61 10.23 -10.24
CA ASP A 179 11.40 9.75 -11.60
C ASP A 179 10.41 8.57 -11.69
N CYS A 180 10.23 7.84 -10.60
CA CYS A 180 9.30 6.71 -10.52
C CYS A 180 7.89 7.11 -10.02
N ILE A 181 7.71 8.31 -9.48
CA ILE A 181 6.42 8.74 -8.92
C ILE A 181 5.34 8.81 -10.01
N GLY A 182 4.18 8.20 -9.73
CA GLY A 182 3.04 8.21 -10.62
C GLY A 182 3.28 7.44 -11.93
N THR A 183 3.99 6.33 -11.87
CA THR A 183 4.16 5.37 -12.97
C THR A 183 3.13 4.24 -12.93
N ALA A 184 2.40 4.10 -11.81
CA ALA A 184 1.28 3.18 -11.67
C ALA A 184 0.18 3.80 -10.81
N TYR A 185 -1.04 3.28 -10.93
CA TYR A 185 -2.20 3.78 -10.19
C TYR A 185 -3.31 2.75 -10.05
N THR A 186 -4.19 3.02 -9.09
CA THR A 186 -5.53 2.42 -9.00
C THR A 186 -6.57 3.49 -9.36
N GLU A 187 -7.54 3.12 -10.18
CA GLU A 187 -8.66 4.00 -10.52
C GLU A 187 -9.91 3.58 -9.73
N PHE A 188 -10.38 4.47 -8.87
CA PHE A 188 -11.60 4.28 -8.10
C PHE A 188 -12.78 4.98 -8.79
N ARG A 189 -13.91 4.28 -8.90
CA ARG A 189 -15.15 4.80 -9.51
C ARG A 189 -15.86 5.76 -8.57
N GLU A 190 -15.99 5.35 -7.31
CA GLU A 190 -16.61 6.18 -6.28
C GLU A 190 -15.57 7.10 -5.61
N PRO A 191 -15.99 8.26 -5.09
CA PRO A 191 -15.10 9.16 -4.38
C PRO A 191 -14.47 8.50 -3.15
N ILE A 192 -13.16 8.75 -2.96
CA ILE A 192 -12.41 8.36 -1.77
C ILE A 192 -11.83 9.62 -1.15
N HIS A 193 -12.15 9.88 0.10
CA HIS A 193 -11.65 11.00 0.90
C HIS A 193 -10.92 10.54 2.16
N THR A 194 -11.24 9.33 2.65
CA THR A 194 -10.69 8.74 3.87
C THR A 194 -10.30 7.27 3.66
N GLU A 195 -9.51 6.72 4.57
CA GLU A 195 -9.22 5.28 4.60
C GLU A 195 -10.51 4.45 4.78
N SER A 196 -11.50 4.98 5.49
CA SER A 196 -12.77 4.28 5.70
C SER A 196 -13.56 4.14 4.40
N ASP A 197 -13.59 5.18 3.55
CA ASP A 197 -14.21 5.10 2.22
C ASP A 197 -13.56 4.02 1.35
N LEU A 198 -12.21 3.97 1.39
CA LEU A 198 -11.45 2.95 0.67
C LEU A 198 -11.76 1.54 1.16
N ILE A 199 -11.78 1.34 2.49
CA ILE A 199 -12.08 0.04 3.11
C ILE A 199 -13.49 -0.43 2.74
N GLU A 200 -14.47 0.46 2.73
CA GLU A 200 -15.85 0.15 2.36
C GLU A 200 -15.97 -0.28 0.88
N GLN A 201 -15.19 0.33 -0.03
CA GLN A 201 -15.20 -0.06 -1.44
C GLN A 201 -14.48 -1.39 -1.73
N VAL A 202 -13.60 -1.84 -0.84
CA VAL A 202 -12.86 -3.10 -0.99
C VAL A 202 -13.61 -4.28 -0.40
N LYS A 203 -14.37 -4.08 0.68
CA LYS A 203 -15.19 -5.12 1.36
C LYS A 203 -16.54 -5.31 0.70
#